data_c485b6cc066f26a49cab235a778300bf
#
_entry.id   c485b6cc066f26a49cab235a778300bf
#
_cell.length_a   1.000
_cell.length_b   1.000
_cell.length_c   1.000
_cell.angle_alpha   90.00
_cell.angle_beta   90.00
_cell.angle_gamma   90.00
#
_symmetry.space_group_name_H-M   'P 1'
#
loop_
_entity.id
_entity.type
_entity.pdbx_description
1 polymer ?
#
loop_
_entity_poly.entity_id
_entity_poly.type
_entity_poly.pdbx_seq_one_letter_code
_entity_poly.pdbx_strand_id
1 'polypeptide(L)'
;MGSIDRPVQPDPPDRPDRSDRSDRSDRSERPKTPQDFDAKLAERLSTLNRASAYERLYARAQAQDAPFRERLAREESAQPKDSLSAGKPERDLERPRTYWTEVPRFLAMWRDHAQKWPLIQGEKVDRPMESGRRAEADDAVRRLSQSEPGISEKLRDVAANNSNDGWLVGYEFRLKGHNRLMEKIAERLEGESNRKPSDIARGITDAIRYTFCFKREDYSEGYLDVKQRLEDCGYKMYLCKNLWGNREYRGVNTRWITADGQRFEVQFHTPESFHAKHEVTHRAYERARSPLTSRNELAATEKFQREVSSWIPEPVGLVKIKDHKEEVG
;
A
#
# COMPACT_ATOMS: atom_id res chain seq x y z
N MET A 1 -69.59 -22.91 39.02
CA MET A 1 -69.84 -23.42 37.65
C MET A 1 -69.84 -22.21 36.72
N GLY A 2 -68.75 -21.94 36.01
CA GLY A 2 -68.66 -20.88 35.06
C GLY A 2 -67.43 -21.16 34.19
N SER A 3 -67.66 -21.77 33.04
CA SER A 3 -66.66 -22.01 32.00
C SER A 3 -66.21 -20.66 31.46
N ILE A 4 -64.88 -20.45 31.46
CA ILE A 4 -64.27 -19.29 30.82
C ILE A 4 -63.80 -19.76 29.44
N ASP A 5 -64.48 -19.27 28.40
CA ASP A 5 -64.08 -19.40 27.00
C ASP A 5 -62.76 -18.68 26.75
N ARG A 6 -61.75 -19.42 26.21
CA ARG A 6 -60.50 -18.82 25.69
C ARG A 6 -60.74 -18.38 24.22
N PRO A 7 -60.31 -17.17 23.86
CA PRO A 7 -60.39 -16.78 22.44
C PRO A 7 -59.37 -17.55 21.61
N VAL A 8 -59.88 -18.04 20.47
CA VAL A 8 -59.11 -18.71 19.40
C VAL A 8 -58.18 -17.68 18.76
N GLN A 9 -56.89 -18.01 18.70
CA GLN A 9 -55.92 -17.24 17.92
C GLN A 9 -56.06 -17.60 16.43
N PRO A 10 -55.95 -16.61 15.51
CA PRO A 10 -55.97 -16.90 14.09
C PRO A 10 -54.64 -17.53 13.64
N ASP A 11 -54.74 -18.47 12.69
CA ASP A 11 -53.61 -19.14 12.06
C ASP A 11 -52.65 -18.15 11.37
N PRO A 12 -51.33 -18.41 11.39
CA PRO A 12 -50.38 -17.59 10.66
C PRO A 12 -50.52 -17.83 9.15
N PRO A 13 -50.28 -16.77 8.31
CA PRO A 13 -50.40 -16.88 6.87
C PRO A 13 -49.35 -17.82 6.25
N ASP A 14 -49.78 -18.53 5.22
CA ASP A 14 -49.01 -19.48 4.42
C ASP A 14 -47.64 -18.90 4.00
N ARG A 15 -46.62 -19.71 4.21
CA ARG A 15 -45.28 -19.45 3.68
C ARG A 15 -45.27 -19.72 2.17
N PRO A 16 -44.73 -18.81 1.34
CA PRO A 16 -44.55 -19.11 -0.07
C PRO A 16 -43.54 -20.25 -0.27
N ASP A 17 -43.83 -21.06 -1.22
CA ASP A 17 -43.11 -22.26 -1.69
C ASP A 17 -41.64 -21.95 -2.00
N ARG A 18 -40.73 -22.74 -1.41
CA ARG A 18 -39.31 -22.70 -1.62
C ARG A 18 -38.91 -23.66 -2.75
N SER A 19 -39.24 -23.32 -3.96
CA SER A 19 -38.68 -23.99 -5.14
C SER A 19 -38.14 -22.91 -6.10
N ASP A 20 -36.96 -22.43 -5.85
CA ASP A 20 -35.94 -22.00 -6.82
C ASP A 20 -34.78 -21.31 -6.07
N ARG A 21 -33.86 -22.10 -5.57
CA ARG A 21 -32.54 -21.64 -5.20
C ARG A 21 -31.49 -22.54 -5.86
N SER A 22 -31.28 -22.32 -7.12
CA SER A 22 -30.01 -22.62 -7.77
C SER A 22 -29.03 -21.47 -7.45
N ASP A 23 -28.70 -21.30 -6.18
CA ASP A 23 -27.60 -20.42 -5.76
C ASP A 23 -26.32 -21.25 -5.88
N ARG A 24 -25.73 -21.20 -7.07
CA ARG A 24 -24.35 -21.63 -7.28
C ARG A 24 -23.45 -20.65 -6.48
N SER A 25 -23.16 -21.05 -5.26
CA SER A 25 -22.06 -20.48 -4.50
C SER A 25 -20.80 -20.64 -5.33
N ASP A 26 -20.32 -19.52 -5.87
CA ASP A 26 -18.99 -19.36 -6.45
C ASP A 26 -17.96 -19.54 -5.31
N ARG A 27 -17.71 -20.79 -4.94
CA ARG A 27 -16.55 -21.17 -4.15
C ARG A 27 -15.36 -21.01 -5.05
N SER A 28 -14.78 -19.81 -5.07
CA SER A 28 -13.46 -19.59 -5.65
C SER A 28 -12.50 -20.61 -5.02
N GLU A 29 -12.18 -21.66 -5.77
CA GLU A 29 -11.25 -22.70 -5.34
C GLU A 29 -9.92 -22.05 -4.96
N ARG A 30 -9.46 -22.34 -3.75
CA ARG A 30 -8.12 -21.91 -3.29
C ARG A 30 -7.07 -22.55 -4.20
N PRO A 31 -6.06 -21.81 -4.65
CA PRO A 31 -5.00 -22.37 -5.47
C PRO A 31 -4.32 -23.54 -4.73
N LYS A 32 -4.19 -24.67 -5.42
CA LYS A 32 -3.64 -25.92 -4.85
C LYS A 32 -2.12 -26.01 -5.00
N THR A 33 -1.52 -25.21 -5.89
CA THR A 33 -0.06 -25.18 -6.13
C THR A 33 0.44 -23.75 -6.23
N PRO A 34 1.76 -23.50 -6.05
CA PRO A 34 2.37 -22.19 -6.31
C PRO A 34 2.12 -21.67 -7.73
N GLN A 35 2.09 -22.55 -8.73
CA GLN A 35 1.80 -22.22 -10.12
C GLN A 35 0.34 -21.80 -10.33
N ASP A 36 -0.61 -22.45 -9.64
CA ASP A 36 -2.03 -22.03 -9.64
C ASP A 36 -2.23 -20.68 -8.96
N PHE A 37 -1.40 -20.37 -7.96
CA PHE A 37 -1.40 -19.07 -7.29
C PHE A 37 -0.91 -17.95 -8.22
N ASP A 38 0.18 -18.20 -8.94
CA ASP A 38 0.75 -17.26 -9.90
C ASP A 38 -0.18 -17.05 -11.10
N ALA A 39 -0.83 -18.10 -11.59
CA ALA A 39 -1.83 -18.01 -12.65
C ALA A 39 -3.09 -17.23 -12.21
N LYS A 40 -3.63 -17.50 -11.03
CA LYS A 40 -4.77 -16.75 -10.47
C LYS A 40 -4.40 -15.32 -10.10
N LEU A 41 -3.16 -15.07 -9.69
CA LEU A 41 -2.67 -13.71 -9.45
C LEU A 41 -2.54 -12.94 -10.76
N ALA A 42 -1.99 -13.56 -11.81
CA ALA A 42 -1.90 -12.98 -13.15
C ALA A 42 -3.30 -12.72 -13.72
N GLU A 43 -4.26 -13.62 -13.55
CA GLU A 43 -5.66 -13.46 -13.97
C GLU A 43 -6.35 -12.33 -13.18
N ARG A 44 -6.17 -12.25 -11.87
CA ARG A 44 -6.67 -11.12 -11.05
C ARG A 44 -6.00 -9.80 -11.39
N LEU A 45 -4.73 -9.81 -11.75
CA LEU A 45 -4.01 -8.61 -12.20
C LEU A 45 -4.48 -8.17 -13.60
N SER A 46 -4.90 -9.11 -14.45
CA SER A 46 -5.47 -8.80 -15.78
C SER A 46 -6.92 -8.32 -15.73
N THR A 47 -7.72 -8.80 -14.79
CA THR A 47 -9.15 -8.46 -14.66
C THR A 47 -9.41 -7.20 -13.83
N LEU A 48 -8.52 -6.82 -12.93
CA LEU A 48 -8.65 -5.58 -12.18
C LEU A 48 -7.95 -4.45 -12.96
N ASN A 49 -8.61 -3.30 -13.10
CA ASN A 49 -8.16 -2.00 -13.63
C ASN A 49 -6.76 -1.53 -13.11
N ARG A 50 -6.02 -2.42 -12.48
CA ARG A 50 -4.64 -2.28 -11.98
C ARG A 50 -3.64 -2.19 -13.11
N ALA A 51 -3.79 -2.99 -14.16
CA ALA A 51 -2.96 -2.90 -15.35
C ALA A 51 -2.99 -1.47 -15.91
N SER A 52 -4.17 -0.84 -15.98
CA SER A 52 -4.30 0.52 -16.50
C SER A 52 -3.70 1.60 -15.58
N ALA A 53 -3.67 1.39 -14.25
CA ALA A 53 -2.99 2.30 -13.32
C ALA A 53 -1.47 2.11 -13.37
N TYR A 54 -1.01 0.86 -13.49
CA TYR A 54 0.39 0.50 -13.67
C TYR A 54 0.91 0.90 -15.05
N GLU A 55 0.16 0.63 -16.11
CA GLU A 55 0.48 1.08 -17.46
C GLU A 55 0.59 2.59 -17.54
N ARG A 56 -0.29 3.32 -16.86
CA ARG A 56 -0.21 4.79 -16.77
C ARG A 56 0.99 5.26 -15.96
N LEU A 57 1.32 4.61 -14.83
CA LEU A 57 2.53 4.91 -14.05
C LEU A 57 3.79 4.59 -14.85
N TYR A 58 3.81 3.44 -15.53
CA TYR A 58 4.92 3.01 -16.37
C TYR A 58 5.07 3.88 -17.62
N ALA A 59 3.97 4.19 -18.31
CA ALA A 59 3.96 5.10 -19.46
C ALA A 59 4.37 6.53 -19.08
N ARG A 60 3.95 7.04 -17.91
CA ARG A 60 4.41 8.33 -17.39
C ARG A 60 5.88 8.32 -17.01
N ALA A 61 6.36 7.26 -16.35
CA ALA A 61 7.79 7.09 -16.06
C ALA A 61 8.64 7.02 -17.34
N GLN A 62 8.19 6.27 -18.36
CA GLN A 62 8.84 6.24 -19.66
C GLN A 62 8.80 7.58 -20.38
N ALA A 63 7.70 8.32 -20.29
CA ALA A 63 7.60 9.66 -20.87
C ALA A 63 8.53 10.68 -20.20
N GLN A 64 8.85 10.50 -18.90
CA GLN A 64 9.85 11.31 -18.19
C GLN A 64 11.28 11.03 -18.65
N ASP A 65 11.58 9.79 -19.04
CA ASP A 65 12.88 9.42 -19.61
C ASP A 65 13.03 9.87 -21.08
N ALA A 66 11.92 10.14 -21.78
CA ALA A 66 11.94 10.53 -23.19
C ALA A 66 12.75 11.82 -23.47
N PRO A 67 12.61 12.92 -22.70
CA PRO A 67 13.42 14.13 -22.90
C PRO A 67 14.91 13.90 -22.65
N PHE A 68 15.26 13.01 -21.73
CA PHE A 68 16.65 12.64 -21.48
C PHE A 68 17.23 11.82 -22.62
N ARG A 69 16.46 10.87 -23.17
CA ARG A 69 16.85 10.08 -24.36
C ARG A 69 16.98 10.95 -25.60
N GLU A 70 16.06 11.90 -25.81
CA GLU A 70 16.14 12.84 -26.93
C GLU A 70 17.36 13.76 -26.83
N ARG A 71 17.72 14.19 -25.61
CA ARG A 71 18.91 15.00 -25.36
C ARG A 71 20.20 14.21 -25.65
N LEU A 72 20.29 12.97 -25.17
CA LEU A 72 21.43 12.09 -25.48
C LEU A 72 21.54 11.82 -26.97
N ALA A 73 20.44 11.55 -27.67
CA ALA A 73 20.43 11.35 -29.11
C ALA A 73 20.83 12.60 -29.90
N ARG A 74 20.51 13.81 -29.40
CA ARG A 74 20.97 15.09 -29.98
C ARG A 74 22.46 15.35 -29.72
N GLU A 75 22.95 15.03 -28.53
CA GLU A 75 24.38 15.14 -28.18
C GLU A 75 25.24 14.16 -28.99
N GLU A 76 24.75 12.93 -29.21
CA GLU A 76 25.38 11.96 -30.12
C GLU A 76 25.36 12.37 -31.59
N SER A 77 24.31 13.06 -32.04
CA SER A 77 24.18 13.56 -33.41
C SER A 77 25.00 14.81 -33.67
N ALA A 78 25.40 15.54 -32.63
CA ALA A 78 26.15 16.80 -32.70
C ALA A 78 27.67 16.59 -32.70
N GLN A 79 28.19 15.38 -32.55
CA GLN A 79 29.63 15.11 -32.69
C GLN A 79 30.06 15.17 -34.14
N PRO A 80 31.10 15.93 -34.49
CA PRO A 80 31.56 16.04 -35.86
C PRO A 80 32.04 14.68 -36.39
N LYS A 81 31.53 14.29 -37.56
CA LYS A 81 31.90 13.07 -38.29
C LYS A 81 33.23 13.27 -39.03
N ASP A 82 34.29 13.60 -38.33
CA ASP A 82 35.62 13.65 -38.95
C ASP A 82 36.64 13.00 -38.02
N SER A 83 36.76 11.68 -38.18
CA SER A 83 38.03 10.96 -38.13
C SER A 83 37.82 9.53 -38.62
N LEU A 84 38.16 9.32 -39.86
CA LEU A 84 38.44 7.99 -40.41
C LEU A 84 39.61 7.37 -39.62
N SER A 85 39.32 6.45 -38.72
CA SER A 85 40.29 5.48 -38.24
C SER A 85 39.62 4.13 -38.03
N ALA A 86 40.25 3.16 -38.66
CA ALA A 86 39.81 1.77 -38.78
C ALA A 86 39.48 1.09 -37.46
N GLY A 87 38.41 0.30 -37.47
CA GLY A 87 38.31 -0.97 -36.77
C GLY A 87 38.44 -0.93 -35.24
N LYS A 88 37.46 -0.34 -34.53
CA LYS A 88 37.12 -0.78 -33.17
C LYS A 88 35.76 -1.41 -33.21
N PRO A 89 35.55 -2.58 -32.51
CA PRO A 89 34.22 -3.18 -32.45
C PRO A 89 33.28 -2.16 -31.84
N GLU A 90 32.12 -2.05 -32.43
CA GLU A 90 30.96 -1.31 -31.91
C GLU A 90 30.84 -1.59 -30.40
N ARG A 91 31.24 -0.62 -29.56
CA ARG A 91 30.95 -0.71 -28.15
C ARG A 91 29.45 -0.65 -28.07
N ASP A 92 28.83 -1.76 -27.64
CA ASP A 92 27.47 -1.74 -27.13
C ASP A 92 27.37 -0.51 -26.22
N LEU A 93 26.74 0.55 -26.71
CA LEU A 93 26.38 1.70 -25.89
C LEU A 93 25.39 1.17 -24.87
N GLU A 94 25.90 0.78 -23.71
CA GLU A 94 25.07 0.29 -22.63
C GLU A 94 24.00 1.36 -22.35
N ARG A 95 22.75 0.95 -22.55
CA ARG A 95 21.62 1.83 -22.24
C ARG A 95 21.76 2.28 -20.78
N PRO A 96 21.57 3.57 -20.49
CA PRO A 96 21.73 4.05 -19.12
C PRO A 96 20.84 3.23 -18.20
N ARG A 97 21.45 2.64 -17.18
CA ARG A 97 20.76 1.81 -16.21
C ARG A 97 19.93 2.72 -15.29
N THR A 98 18.65 2.46 -15.22
CA THR A 98 17.69 3.18 -14.37
C THR A 98 17.01 2.21 -13.42
N TYR A 99 16.27 2.70 -12.44
CA TYR A 99 15.44 1.84 -11.59
C TYR A 99 14.58 0.88 -12.44
N TRP A 100 13.91 1.39 -13.47
CA TRP A 100 13.00 0.60 -14.31
C TRP A 100 13.70 -0.48 -15.13
N THR A 101 14.91 -0.25 -15.59
CA THR A 101 15.70 -1.26 -16.30
C THR A 101 16.20 -2.37 -15.36
N GLU A 102 16.30 -2.10 -14.06
CA GLU A 102 16.74 -3.07 -13.06
C GLU A 102 15.61 -3.92 -12.46
N VAL A 103 14.34 -3.55 -12.66
CA VAL A 103 13.18 -4.30 -12.11
C VAL A 103 13.23 -5.79 -12.43
N PRO A 104 13.51 -6.25 -13.68
CA PRO A 104 13.60 -7.68 -13.97
C PRO A 104 14.67 -8.40 -13.13
N ARG A 105 15.82 -7.74 -12.88
CA ARG A 105 16.88 -8.26 -12.00
C ARG A 105 16.40 -8.38 -10.56
N PHE A 106 15.71 -7.38 -10.04
CA PHE A 106 15.16 -7.43 -8.68
C PHE A 106 14.16 -8.57 -8.50
N LEU A 107 13.28 -8.77 -9.49
CA LEU A 107 12.31 -9.88 -9.45
C LEU A 107 12.99 -11.25 -9.52
N ALA A 108 14.07 -11.38 -10.30
CA ALA A 108 14.90 -12.60 -10.31
C ALA A 108 15.57 -12.82 -8.95
N MET A 109 16.20 -11.81 -8.37
CA MET A 109 16.81 -11.88 -7.03
C MET A 109 15.80 -12.31 -5.96
N TRP A 110 14.58 -11.78 -6.01
CA TRP A 110 13.52 -12.17 -5.07
C TRP A 110 13.06 -13.62 -5.28
N ARG A 111 13.00 -14.08 -6.53
CA ARG A 111 12.67 -15.49 -6.85
C ARG A 111 13.71 -16.43 -6.27
N ASP A 112 15.00 -16.14 -6.45
CA ASP A 112 16.11 -16.92 -5.89
C ASP A 112 16.06 -16.93 -4.36
N HIS A 113 15.75 -15.76 -3.77
CA HIS A 113 15.54 -15.65 -2.32
C HIS A 113 14.39 -16.56 -1.85
N ALA A 114 13.25 -16.50 -2.51
CA ALA A 114 12.07 -17.29 -2.17
C ALA A 114 12.28 -18.81 -2.34
N GLN A 115 13.13 -19.23 -3.28
CA GLN A 115 13.53 -20.63 -3.42
C GLN A 115 14.42 -21.09 -2.26
N LYS A 116 15.35 -20.24 -1.81
CA LYS A 116 16.24 -20.54 -0.70
C LYS A 116 15.52 -20.57 0.65
N TRP A 117 14.54 -19.69 0.83
CA TRP A 117 13.71 -19.59 2.02
C TRP A 117 12.23 -19.66 1.61
N PRO A 118 11.70 -20.88 1.39
CA PRO A 118 10.30 -21.06 1.04
C PRO A 118 9.41 -20.48 2.14
N LEU A 119 8.28 -19.91 1.72
CA LEU A 119 7.30 -19.37 2.65
C LEU A 119 6.91 -20.49 3.62
N ILE A 120 7.29 -20.35 4.86
CA ILE A 120 6.64 -21.10 5.93
C ILE A 120 5.21 -20.56 5.92
N GLN A 121 4.25 -21.37 5.50
CA GLN A 121 2.86 -21.03 5.67
C GLN A 121 2.69 -20.83 7.16
N GLY A 122 2.70 -19.56 7.59
CA GLY A 122 2.51 -19.23 8.99
C GLY A 122 1.16 -19.78 9.38
N GLU A 123 1.14 -20.65 10.35
CA GLU A 123 -0.06 -20.87 11.12
C GLU A 123 -0.55 -19.48 11.48
N LYS A 124 -1.76 -19.14 11.04
CA LYS A 124 -2.42 -17.95 11.56
C LYS A 124 -2.41 -18.18 13.06
N VAL A 125 -1.64 -17.38 13.78
CA VAL A 125 -1.67 -17.42 15.22
C VAL A 125 -3.08 -17.04 15.59
N ASP A 126 -3.90 -18.05 15.92
CA ASP A 126 -5.24 -17.79 16.44
C ASP A 126 -5.04 -17.10 17.79
N ARG A 127 -5.39 -15.82 17.84
CA ARG A 127 -5.33 -15.04 19.07
C ARG A 127 -6.75 -14.95 19.62
N PRO A 128 -7.10 -15.86 20.53
CA PRO A 128 -8.42 -15.87 21.11
C PRO A 128 -8.64 -14.55 21.87
N MET A 129 -9.77 -13.93 21.60
CA MET A 129 -10.22 -12.73 22.30
C MET A 129 -11.52 -13.06 23.03
N GLU A 130 -11.61 -12.69 24.30
CA GLU A 130 -12.84 -12.83 25.09
C GLU A 130 -14.02 -12.21 24.33
N SER A 131 -15.20 -12.83 24.42
CA SER A 131 -16.39 -12.46 23.63
C SER A 131 -16.77 -10.97 23.76
N GLY A 132 -16.73 -10.43 24.99
CA GLY A 132 -17.01 -9.01 25.26
C GLY A 132 -16.01 -8.08 24.60
N ARG A 133 -14.71 -8.38 24.70
CA ARG A 133 -13.64 -7.62 24.04
C ARG A 133 -13.69 -7.72 22.53
N ARG A 134 -14.06 -8.89 22.02
CA ARG A 134 -14.23 -9.10 20.59
C ARG A 134 -15.36 -8.24 20.02
N ALA A 135 -16.49 -8.18 20.71
CA ALA A 135 -17.63 -7.33 20.31
C ALA A 135 -17.24 -5.84 20.32
N GLU A 136 -16.50 -5.40 21.35
CA GLU A 136 -15.99 -4.02 21.41
C GLU A 136 -14.99 -3.70 20.30
N ALA A 137 -14.09 -4.63 19.99
CA ALA A 137 -13.14 -4.49 18.88
C ALA A 137 -13.87 -4.40 17.53
N ASP A 138 -14.84 -5.27 17.30
CA ASP A 138 -15.66 -5.32 16.10
C ASP A 138 -16.41 -4.00 15.87
N ASP A 139 -17.02 -3.47 16.94
CA ASP A 139 -17.69 -2.19 16.92
C ASP A 139 -16.74 -1.03 16.64
N ALA A 140 -15.54 -1.04 17.22
CA ALA A 140 -14.51 -0.04 16.96
C ALA A 140 -14.01 -0.07 15.50
N VAL A 141 -13.81 -1.25 14.92
CA VAL A 141 -13.45 -1.41 13.51
C VAL A 141 -14.57 -0.91 12.60
N ARG A 142 -15.83 -1.15 12.96
CA ARG A 142 -16.98 -0.65 12.21
C ARG A 142 -17.05 0.89 12.22
N ARG A 143 -16.87 1.53 13.37
CA ARG A 143 -16.80 3.01 13.46
C ARG A 143 -15.67 3.58 12.61
N LEU A 144 -14.50 2.96 12.63
CA LEU A 144 -13.37 3.35 11.82
C LEU A 144 -13.69 3.27 10.31
N SER A 145 -14.38 2.19 9.89
CA SER A 145 -14.84 2.05 8.51
C SER A 145 -15.90 3.09 8.12
N GLN A 146 -16.71 3.55 9.07
CA GLN A 146 -17.71 4.60 8.85
C GLN A 146 -17.08 6.01 8.72
N SER A 147 -15.93 6.25 9.34
CA SER A 147 -15.21 7.53 9.22
C SER A 147 -14.47 7.68 7.89
N GLU A 148 -14.08 6.56 7.26
CA GLU A 148 -13.26 6.54 6.06
C GLU A 148 -13.86 7.31 4.86
N PRO A 149 -15.15 7.21 4.51
CA PRO A 149 -15.71 7.89 3.34
C PRO A 149 -15.56 9.41 3.37
N GLY A 150 -15.73 10.04 4.54
CA GLY A 150 -15.56 11.50 4.68
C GLY A 150 -14.10 11.95 4.50
N ILE A 151 -13.15 11.14 5.00
CA ILE A 151 -11.72 11.38 4.78
C ILE A 151 -11.40 11.18 3.29
N SER A 152 -11.90 10.10 2.69
CA SER A 152 -11.71 9.79 1.27
C SER A 152 -12.18 10.91 0.33
N GLU A 153 -13.32 11.51 0.62
CA GLU A 153 -13.86 12.63 -0.16
C GLU A 153 -12.87 13.79 -0.15
N LYS A 154 -12.43 14.22 1.03
CA LYS A 154 -11.46 15.31 1.18
C LYS A 154 -10.12 15.01 0.50
N LEU A 155 -9.59 13.80 0.63
CA LEU A 155 -8.33 13.41 -0.01
C LEU A 155 -8.43 13.40 -1.54
N ARG A 156 -9.59 13.02 -2.11
CA ARG A 156 -9.83 13.12 -3.55
C ARG A 156 -9.92 14.57 -4.02
N ASP A 157 -10.58 15.43 -3.26
CA ASP A 157 -10.63 16.85 -3.55
C ASP A 157 -9.25 17.49 -3.52
N VAL A 158 -8.44 17.16 -2.50
CA VAL A 158 -7.04 17.60 -2.42
C VAL A 158 -6.24 17.10 -3.62
N ALA A 159 -6.41 15.83 -4.02
CA ALA A 159 -5.73 15.28 -5.18
C ALA A 159 -6.14 15.95 -6.51
N ALA A 160 -7.44 16.27 -6.67
CA ALA A 160 -7.95 16.91 -7.87
C ALA A 160 -7.49 18.38 -8.00
N ASN A 161 -7.25 19.06 -6.89
CA ASN A 161 -6.95 20.49 -6.84
C ASN A 161 -5.48 20.82 -6.52
N ASN A 162 -4.59 19.82 -6.38
CA ASN A 162 -3.18 20.12 -6.12
C ASN A 162 -2.49 20.69 -7.36
N SER A 163 -1.57 21.65 -7.11
CA SER A 163 -0.93 22.45 -8.16
C SER A 163 0.22 21.73 -8.87
N ASN A 164 0.60 20.54 -8.42
CA ASN A 164 1.83 19.86 -8.83
C ASN A 164 1.58 18.50 -9.48
N ASP A 165 0.45 18.33 -10.16
CA ASP A 165 0.09 17.08 -10.85
C ASP A 165 0.21 15.82 -10.00
N GLY A 166 0.01 15.92 -8.67
CA GLY A 166 0.00 14.79 -7.77
C GLY A 166 -1.29 13.98 -7.90
N TRP A 167 -1.19 12.68 -7.74
CA TRP A 167 -2.35 11.78 -7.82
C TRP A 167 -2.35 10.74 -6.72
N LEU A 168 -3.54 10.28 -6.35
CA LEU A 168 -3.69 9.16 -5.42
C LEU A 168 -3.38 7.84 -6.12
N VAL A 169 -2.59 6.97 -5.46
CA VAL A 169 -2.26 5.62 -5.91
C VAL A 169 -2.64 4.59 -4.87
N GLY A 170 -3.01 3.38 -5.31
CA GLY A 170 -3.38 2.29 -4.41
C GLY A 170 -4.61 2.64 -3.57
N TYR A 171 -5.53 3.42 -4.11
CA TYR A 171 -6.73 3.89 -3.41
C TYR A 171 -7.61 2.73 -2.91
N GLU A 172 -7.61 1.61 -3.59
CA GLU A 172 -8.30 0.38 -3.21
C GLU A 172 -7.78 -0.23 -1.89
N PHE A 173 -6.57 0.13 -1.47
CA PHE A 173 -5.95 -0.31 -0.21
C PHE A 173 -6.04 0.71 0.92
N ARG A 174 -6.83 1.79 0.74
CA ARG A 174 -6.93 2.88 1.70
C ARG A 174 -7.47 2.48 3.07
N LEU A 175 -8.33 1.47 3.10
CA LEU A 175 -8.88 0.92 4.33
C LEU A 175 -8.34 -0.50 4.54
N LYS A 176 -7.75 -0.75 5.69
CA LYS A 176 -7.29 -2.08 6.08
C LYS A 176 -8.48 -2.99 6.31
N GLY A 177 -8.44 -4.19 5.74
CA GLY A 177 -9.53 -5.16 5.86
C GLY A 177 -9.88 -5.49 7.31
N HIS A 178 -11.16 -5.71 7.58
CA HIS A 178 -11.74 -5.98 8.91
C HIS A 178 -10.95 -7.04 9.68
N ASN A 179 -10.74 -8.23 9.10
CA ASN A 179 -10.03 -9.32 9.77
C ASN A 179 -8.61 -8.93 10.16
N ARG A 180 -7.93 -8.15 9.31
CA ARG A 180 -6.56 -7.69 9.58
C ARG A 180 -6.51 -6.65 10.70
N LEU A 181 -7.55 -5.84 10.86
CA LEU A 181 -7.69 -4.90 11.98
C LEU A 181 -7.96 -5.66 13.28
N MET A 182 -8.84 -6.66 13.25
CA MET A 182 -9.12 -7.52 14.40
C MET A 182 -7.88 -8.28 14.88
N GLU A 183 -7.10 -8.86 13.96
CA GLU A 183 -5.81 -9.49 14.25
C GLU A 183 -4.85 -8.51 14.94
N LYS A 184 -4.76 -7.27 14.41
CA LYS A 184 -3.87 -6.24 14.95
C LYS A 184 -4.29 -5.74 16.33
N ILE A 185 -5.59 -5.68 16.59
CA ILE A 185 -6.12 -5.35 17.92
C ILE A 185 -5.79 -6.48 18.90
N ALA A 186 -6.02 -7.74 18.51
CA ALA A 186 -5.72 -8.90 19.33
C ALA A 186 -4.22 -8.96 19.69
N GLU A 187 -3.33 -8.78 18.71
CA GLU A 187 -1.88 -8.73 18.91
C GLU A 187 -1.46 -7.68 19.95
N ARG A 188 -2.05 -6.49 19.88
CA ARG A 188 -1.73 -5.41 20.83
C ARG A 188 -2.29 -5.65 22.23
N LEU A 189 -3.45 -6.31 22.32
CA LEU A 189 -4.04 -6.69 23.61
C LEU A 189 -3.19 -7.70 24.37
N GLU A 190 -2.41 -8.54 23.71
CA GLU A 190 -1.45 -9.44 24.37
C GLU A 190 -0.40 -8.67 25.18
N GLY A 191 0.11 -7.55 24.63
CA GLY A 191 1.09 -6.70 25.31
C GLY A 191 0.48 -5.61 26.21
N GLU A 192 -0.78 -5.25 26.01
CA GLU A 192 -1.47 -4.12 26.65
C GLU A 192 -2.84 -4.57 27.19
N SER A 193 -2.86 -5.64 27.99
CA SER A 193 -4.09 -6.31 28.44
C SER A 193 -5.10 -5.42 29.20
N ASN A 194 -4.63 -4.33 29.79
CA ASN A 194 -5.48 -3.38 30.53
C ASN A 194 -6.16 -2.32 29.65
N ARG A 195 -5.78 -2.23 28.37
CA ARG A 195 -6.38 -1.26 27.45
C ARG A 195 -7.69 -1.79 26.85
N LYS A 196 -8.58 -0.86 26.52
CA LYS A 196 -9.81 -1.19 25.81
C LYS A 196 -9.51 -1.45 24.34
N PRO A 197 -10.16 -2.45 23.70
CA PRO A 197 -10.04 -2.68 22.27
C PRO A 197 -10.31 -1.43 21.41
N SER A 198 -11.27 -0.60 21.81
CA SER A 198 -11.61 0.68 21.17
C SER A 198 -10.45 1.69 21.17
N ASP A 199 -9.69 1.78 22.28
CA ASP A 199 -8.53 2.68 22.36
C ASP A 199 -7.36 2.15 21.52
N ILE A 200 -7.19 0.84 21.49
CA ILE A 200 -6.20 0.19 20.63
C ILE A 200 -6.54 0.42 19.15
N ALA A 201 -7.80 0.22 18.75
CA ALA A 201 -8.27 0.44 17.38
C ALA A 201 -8.01 1.89 16.94
N ARG A 202 -8.33 2.87 17.78
CA ARG A 202 -8.08 4.31 17.56
C ARG A 202 -6.59 4.61 17.38
N GLY A 203 -5.73 3.85 18.06
CA GLY A 203 -4.27 3.94 17.95
C GLY A 203 -3.66 3.28 16.70
N ILE A 204 -4.45 2.57 15.88
CA ILE A 204 -3.97 1.97 14.62
C ILE A 204 -3.95 3.04 13.53
N THR A 205 -2.85 3.76 13.42
CA THR A 205 -2.71 4.92 12.53
C THR A 205 -2.72 4.58 11.04
N ASP A 206 -2.39 3.34 10.67
CA ASP A 206 -2.39 2.80 9.30
C ASP A 206 -3.66 2.00 8.95
N ALA A 207 -4.72 2.17 9.75
CA ALA A 207 -6.03 1.57 9.47
C ALA A 207 -6.68 2.24 8.25
N ILE A 208 -6.59 3.57 8.19
CA ILE A 208 -6.94 4.38 7.02
C ILE A 208 -5.63 4.98 6.49
N ARG A 209 -5.30 4.73 5.23
CA ARG A 209 -4.05 5.17 4.62
C ARG A 209 -4.21 5.53 3.16
N TYR A 210 -3.74 6.71 2.80
CA TYR A 210 -3.68 7.18 1.42
C TYR A 210 -2.24 7.34 0.97
N THR A 211 -2.03 7.29 -0.34
CA THR A 211 -0.71 7.51 -0.93
C THR A 211 -0.83 8.49 -2.08
N PHE A 212 -0.13 9.60 -1.98
CA PHE A 212 0.10 10.53 -3.08
C PHE A 212 1.37 10.14 -3.82
N CYS A 213 1.33 10.27 -5.14
CA CYS A 213 2.47 10.07 -6.00
C CYS A 213 2.73 11.36 -6.79
N PHE A 214 4.00 11.77 -6.87
CA PHE A 214 4.45 12.94 -7.59
C PHE A 214 5.63 12.60 -8.47
N LYS A 215 5.82 13.35 -9.56
CA LYS A 215 7.07 13.33 -10.30
C LYS A 215 8.22 13.80 -9.39
N ARG A 216 9.43 13.38 -9.68
CA ARG A 216 10.62 13.73 -8.88
C ARG A 216 10.83 15.22 -8.73
N GLU A 217 10.59 15.95 -9.81
CA GLU A 217 10.76 17.41 -9.92
C GLU A 217 9.77 18.14 -9.03
N ASP A 218 8.54 17.65 -8.95
CA ASP A 218 7.40 18.29 -8.29
C ASP A 218 7.17 17.77 -6.86
N TYR A 219 7.94 16.77 -6.42
CA TYR A 219 7.68 15.98 -5.22
C TYR A 219 7.59 16.83 -3.96
N SER A 220 8.57 17.70 -3.73
CA SER A 220 8.64 18.47 -2.48
C SER A 220 7.61 19.59 -2.45
N GLU A 221 7.36 20.25 -3.57
CA GLU A 221 6.32 21.28 -3.67
C GLU A 221 4.93 20.64 -3.58
N GLY A 222 4.74 19.48 -4.23
CA GLY A 222 3.51 18.72 -4.14
C GLY A 222 3.20 18.24 -2.72
N TYR A 223 4.23 17.80 -1.98
CA TYR A 223 4.08 17.47 -0.57
C TYR A 223 3.62 18.69 0.25
N LEU A 224 4.24 19.86 0.04
CA LEU A 224 3.90 21.08 0.79
C LEU A 224 2.48 21.56 0.46
N ASP A 225 2.08 21.52 -0.81
CA ASP A 225 0.73 21.89 -1.23
C ASP A 225 -0.34 20.94 -0.63
N VAL A 226 -0.13 19.64 -0.71
CA VAL A 226 -1.05 18.66 -0.08
C VAL A 226 -1.10 18.84 1.42
N LYS A 227 0.03 19.07 2.08
CA LYS A 227 0.09 19.34 3.52
C LYS A 227 -0.80 20.54 3.87
N GLN A 228 -0.63 21.65 3.20
CA GLN A 228 -1.41 22.87 3.44
C GLN A 228 -2.90 22.64 3.23
N ARG A 229 -3.28 21.97 2.13
CA ARG A 229 -4.69 21.67 1.85
C ARG A 229 -5.34 20.74 2.88
N LEU A 230 -4.59 19.80 3.43
CA LEU A 230 -5.09 18.95 4.51
C LEU A 230 -5.29 19.76 5.80
N GLU A 231 -4.39 20.70 6.10
CA GLU A 231 -4.55 21.65 7.22
C GLU A 231 -5.76 22.56 7.00
N ASP A 232 -6.00 23.04 5.79
CA ASP A 232 -7.18 23.84 5.40
C ASP A 232 -8.48 23.02 5.51
N CYS A 233 -8.43 21.70 5.36
CA CYS A 233 -9.55 20.79 5.64
C CYS A 233 -9.83 20.61 7.14
N GLY A 234 -9.05 21.24 8.03
CA GLY A 234 -9.16 21.13 9.48
C GLY A 234 -8.47 19.89 10.05
N TYR A 235 -7.63 19.19 9.27
CA TYR A 235 -6.84 18.06 9.78
C TYR A 235 -5.54 18.55 10.40
N LYS A 236 -5.11 17.92 11.49
CA LYS A 236 -3.85 18.24 12.17
C LYS A 236 -2.82 17.15 11.92
N MET A 237 -1.66 17.53 11.36
CA MET A 237 -0.53 16.63 11.25
C MET A 237 0.20 16.55 12.59
N TYR A 238 0.38 15.33 13.12
CA TYR A 238 1.11 15.10 14.36
C TYR A 238 2.40 14.30 14.18
N LEU A 239 2.64 13.74 12.99
CA LEU A 239 3.90 13.09 12.66
C LEU A 239 4.23 13.31 11.17
N CYS A 240 5.46 13.65 10.91
CA CYS A 240 6.10 13.56 9.61
C CYS A 240 7.43 12.83 9.76
N LYS A 241 7.65 11.81 8.93
CA LYS A 241 8.94 11.12 8.80
C LYS A 241 9.39 11.18 7.36
N ASN A 242 10.45 11.92 7.11
CA ASN A 242 11.14 11.93 5.83
C ASN A 242 12.12 10.74 5.80
N LEU A 243 11.74 9.68 5.09
CA LEU A 243 12.49 8.43 5.01
C LEU A 243 13.31 8.29 3.72
N TRP A 244 13.52 9.38 2.97
CA TRP A 244 14.35 9.34 1.76
C TRP A 244 15.81 9.00 2.06
N GLY A 245 16.32 9.29 3.25
CA GLY A 245 17.64 8.86 3.74
C GLY A 245 17.69 7.41 4.25
N ASN A 246 16.56 6.70 4.37
CA ASN A 246 16.53 5.32 4.83
C ASN A 246 17.07 4.39 3.75
N ARG A 247 17.74 3.29 4.17
CA ARG A 247 18.39 2.36 3.24
C ARG A 247 17.44 1.35 2.60
N GLU A 248 16.32 1.04 3.24
CA GLU A 248 15.39 -0.03 2.81
C GLU A 248 14.07 0.50 2.28
N TYR A 249 13.77 1.78 2.54
CA TYR A 249 12.51 2.40 2.16
C TYR A 249 12.73 3.85 1.74
N ARG A 250 12.04 4.30 0.70
CA ARG A 250 12.07 5.67 0.18
C ARG A 250 10.68 6.27 0.13
N GLY A 251 10.46 7.38 0.82
CA GLY A 251 9.19 8.08 0.86
C GLY A 251 9.06 9.00 2.06
N VAL A 252 7.94 9.71 2.15
CA VAL A 252 7.55 10.49 3.33
C VAL A 252 6.27 9.90 3.90
N ASN A 253 6.25 9.62 5.19
CA ASN A 253 5.07 9.12 5.90
C ASN A 253 4.60 10.16 6.89
N THR A 254 3.33 10.56 6.76
CA THR A 254 2.71 11.52 7.67
C THR A 254 1.49 10.91 8.37
N ARG A 255 1.23 11.36 9.59
CA ARG A 255 0.06 10.93 10.35
C ARG A 255 -0.77 12.15 10.73
N TRP A 256 -2.04 11.99 10.55
CA TRP A 256 -3.04 13.04 10.67
C TRP A 256 -4.14 12.64 11.63
N ILE A 257 -4.81 13.64 12.20
CA ILE A 257 -5.98 13.47 13.05
C ILE A 257 -7.06 14.45 12.58
N THR A 258 -8.28 13.96 12.49
CA THR A 258 -9.48 14.77 12.23
C THR A 258 -9.95 15.47 13.49
N ALA A 259 -10.86 16.42 13.40
CA ALA A 259 -11.41 17.15 14.55
C ALA A 259 -12.15 16.23 15.52
N ASP A 260 -12.77 15.14 15.03
CA ASP A 260 -13.44 14.11 15.85
C ASP A 260 -12.49 13.01 16.37
N GLY A 261 -11.16 13.18 16.17
CA GLY A 261 -10.13 12.31 16.74
C GLY A 261 -9.81 11.06 15.90
N GLN A 262 -10.34 10.93 14.67
CA GLN A 262 -9.99 9.82 13.81
C GLN A 262 -8.57 10.01 13.27
N ARG A 263 -7.71 9.00 13.42
CA ARG A 263 -6.33 8.99 12.94
C ARG A 263 -6.24 8.32 11.58
N PHE A 264 -5.40 8.88 10.69
CA PHE A 264 -5.10 8.31 9.38
C PHE A 264 -3.67 8.62 8.94
N GLU A 265 -3.18 7.87 7.98
CA GLU A 265 -1.83 8.02 7.42
C GLU A 265 -1.91 8.53 5.99
N VAL A 266 -1.02 9.46 5.64
CA VAL A 266 -0.78 9.86 4.24
C VAL A 266 0.68 9.63 3.92
N GLN A 267 0.94 8.90 2.84
CA GLN A 267 2.26 8.61 2.34
C GLN A 267 2.51 9.33 1.03
N PHE A 268 3.76 9.72 0.81
CA PHE A 268 4.19 10.43 -0.40
C PHE A 268 5.32 9.64 -1.06
N HIS A 269 5.16 9.40 -2.35
CA HIS A 269 6.07 8.59 -3.14
C HIS A 269 6.34 9.21 -4.52
N THR A 270 7.46 8.84 -5.14
CA THR A 270 7.60 8.92 -6.60
C THR A 270 7.09 7.62 -7.23
N PRO A 271 6.88 7.56 -8.56
CA PRO A 271 6.52 6.31 -9.24
C PRO A 271 7.45 5.15 -8.90
N GLU A 272 8.76 5.39 -8.89
CA GLU A 272 9.77 4.38 -8.59
C GLU A 272 9.66 3.89 -7.14
N SER A 273 9.58 4.81 -6.17
CA SER A 273 9.52 4.45 -4.76
C SER A 273 8.21 3.74 -4.39
N PHE A 274 7.10 4.13 -5.02
CA PHE A 274 5.82 3.44 -4.86
C PHE A 274 5.87 2.02 -5.43
N HIS A 275 6.36 1.87 -6.67
CA HIS A 275 6.51 0.55 -7.30
C HIS A 275 7.46 -0.35 -6.50
N ALA A 276 8.61 0.17 -6.07
CA ALA A 276 9.55 -0.57 -5.24
C ALA A 276 8.89 -1.12 -3.98
N LYS A 277 8.19 -0.26 -3.24
CA LYS A 277 7.49 -0.64 -2.01
C LYS A 277 6.36 -1.63 -2.24
N HIS A 278 5.54 -1.40 -3.27
CA HIS A 278 4.27 -2.11 -3.43
C HIS A 278 4.44 -3.43 -4.18
N GLU A 279 5.31 -3.46 -5.20
CA GLU A 279 5.43 -4.63 -6.08
C GLU A 279 6.73 -5.41 -5.84
N VAL A 280 7.84 -4.71 -5.64
CA VAL A 280 9.14 -5.39 -5.60
C VAL A 280 9.50 -5.87 -4.20
N THR A 281 9.37 -4.99 -3.19
CA THR A 281 9.87 -5.28 -1.83
C THR A 281 8.79 -5.63 -0.81
N HIS A 282 7.51 -5.59 -1.18
CA HIS A 282 6.41 -5.82 -0.24
C HIS A 282 6.52 -7.17 0.48
N ARG A 283 6.76 -8.25 -0.26
CA ARG A 283 6.92 -9.60 0.30
C ARG A 283 8.16 -9.70 1.19
N ALA A 284 9.25 -9.04 0.79
CA ALA A 284 10.48 -8.96 1.58
C ALA A 284 10.23 -8.26 2.92
N TYR A 285 9.50 -7.15 2.89
CA TYR A 285 9.12 -6.41 4.08
C TYR A 285 8.24 -7.24 5.03
N GLU A 286 7.23 -7.95 4.51
CA GLU A 286 6.40 -8.84 5.33
C GLU A 286 7.23 -9.96 5.95
N ARG A 287 8.16 -10.52 5.17
CA ARG A 287 9.04 -11.59 5.62
C ARG A 287 9.99 -11.11 6.73
N ALA A 288 10.60 -9.94 6.58
CA ALA A 288 11.47 -9.34 7.59
C ALA A 288 10.77 -9.12 8.95
N ARG A 289 9.46 -8.93 8.94
CA ARG A 289 8.65 -8.71 10.16
C ARG A 289 8.09 -10.01 10.79
N SER A 290 8.22 -11.13 10.11
CA SER A 290 7.74 -12.39 10.64
C SER A 290 8.63 -12.87 11.80
N PRO A 291 8.07 -13.26 12.95
CA PRO A 291 8.84 -13.84 14.05
C PRO A 291 9.50 -15.18 13.68
N LEU A 292 9.05 -15.81 12.60
CA LEU A 292 9.58 -17.06 12.09
C LEU A 292 10.80 -16.90 11.19
N THR A 293 11.17 -15.66 10.85
CA THR A 293 12.29 -15.37 9.96
C THR A 293 13.62 -15.57 10.69
N SER A 294 14.46 -16.45 10.16
CA SER A 294 15.80 -16.68 10.72
C SER A 294 16.69 -15.44 10.54
N ARG A 295 17.75 -15.33 11.36
CA ARG A 295 18.73 -14.23 11.26
C ARG A 295 19.36 -14.11 9.87
N ASN A 296 19.70 -15.25 9.27
CA ASN A 296 20.33 -15.27 7.94
C ASN A 296 19.35 -14.81 6.84
N GLU A 297 18.11 -15.22 6.95
CA GLU A 297 17.05 -14.81 6.04
C GLU A 297 16.71 -13.32 6.22
N LEU A 298 16.63 -12.83 7.45
CA LEU A 298 16.43 -11.42 7.75
C LEU A 298 17.53 -10.56 7.11
N ALA A 299 18.79 -10.91 7.32
CA ALA A 299 19.93 -10.20 6.73
C ALA A 299 19.89 -10.21 5.19
N ALA A 300 19.51 -11.34 4.57
CA ALA A 300 19.37 -11.44 3.12
C ALA A 300 18.19 -10.60 2.60
N THR A 301 17.08 -10.60 3.32
CA THR A 301 15.89 -9.80 3.00
C THR A 301 16.17 -8.29 3.08
N GLU A 302 16.83 -7.84 4.14
CA GLU A 302 17.26 -6.45 4.29
C GLU A 302 18.27 -6.04 3.19
N LYS A 303 19.22 -6.93 2.86
CA LYS A 303 20.16 -6.68 1.76
C LYS A 303 19.43 -6.49 0.44
N PHE A 304 18.43 -7.32 0.16
CA PHE A 304 17.59 -7.18 -1.04
C PHE A 304 16.84 -5.84 -1.04
N GLN A 305 16.21 -5.44 0.06
CA GLN A 305 15.50 -4.17 0.16
C GLN A 305 16.45 -2.97 -0.05
N ARG A 306 17.67 -3.03 0.53
CA ARG A 306 18.70 -1.98 0.33
C ARG A 306 19.14 -1.90 -1.12
N GLU A 307 19.35 -3.02 -1.77
CA GLU A 307 19.71 -3.06 -3.19
C GLU A 307 18.65 -2.38 -4.05
N VAL A 308 17.38 -2.75 -3.90
CA VAL A 308 16.28 -2.14 -4.64
C VAL A 308 16.19 -0.63 -4.37
N SER A 309 16.26 -0.24 -3.10
CA SER A 309 16.13 1.17 -2.70
C SER A 309 17.28 2.04 -3.19
N SER A 310 18.48 1.48 -3.39
CA SER A 310 19.64 2.22 -3.89
C SER A 310 19.48 2.70 -5.34
N TRP A 311 18.57 2.08 -6.10
CA TRP A 311 18.28 2.44 -7.48
C TRP A 311 17.15 3.48 -7.62
N ILE A 312 16.47 3.82 -6.52
CA ILE A 312 15.40 4.82 -6.54
C ILE A 312 16.02 6.21 -6.53
N PRO A 313 15.83 7.01 -7.58
CA PRO A 313 16.37 8.35 -7.64
C PRO A 313 15.69 9.28 -6.63
N GLU A 314 16.49 10.10 -5.94
CA GLU A 314 15.99 11.04 -4.96
C GLU A 314 15.25 12.21 -5.61
N PRO A 315 14.12 12.67 -5.04
CA PRO A 315 13.43 13.86 -5.51
C PRO A 315 14.19 15.15 -5.24
N VAL A 316 13.84 16.18 -5.99
CA VAL A 316 14.36 17.52 -5.80
C VAL A 316 13.75 18.17 -4.54
N GLY A 317 14.54 18.93 -3.80
CA GLY A 317 14.05 19.79 -2.72
C GLY A 317 13.70 19.07 -1.41
N LEU A 318 14.13 17.82 -1.19
CA LEU A 318 13.87 17.06 0.05
C LEU A 318 14.22 17.78 1.34
N VAL A 319 15.19 18.71 1.29
CA VAL A 319 15.60 19.54 2.41
C VAL A 319 14.44 20.39 2.98
N LYS A 320 13.41 20.66 2.19
CA LYS A 320 12.19 21.39 2.59
C LYS A 320 11.26 20.54 3.47
N ILE A 321 11.38 19.22 3.43
CA ILE A 321 10.51 18.28 4.15
C ILE A 321 11.23 17.90 5.45
N LYS A 322 10.79 18.50 6.55
CA LYS A 322 11.38 18.27 7.87
C LYS A 322 10.61 17.21 8.63
N ASP A 323 11.33 16.41 9.39
CA ASP A 323 10.70 15.54 10.39
C ASP A 323 9.93 16.38 11.41
N HIS A 324 8.79 15.87 11.81
CA HIS A 324 7.93 16.49 12.82
C HIS A 324 7.29 15.41 13.69
N LYS A 325 7.20 15.67 14.98
CA LYS A 325 6.49 14.82 15.93
C LYS A 325 5.86 15.70 17.00
N GLU A 326 4.55 15.54 17.18
CA GLU A 326 3.79 16.17 18.25
C GLU A 326 3.03 15.07 19.01
N GLU A 327 2.91 15.20 20.31
CA GLU A 327 2.08 14.29 21.11
C GLU A 327 0.61 14.69 20.94
N VAL A 328 -0.21 13.75 20.55
CA VAL A 328 -1.67 13.89 20.50
C VAL A 328 -2.28 12.93 21.51
N GLY A 329 -3.04 13.49 22.42
CA GLY A 329 -3.73 12.77 23.45
C GLY A 329 -4.74 11.73 22.94
#